data_b868189ec40dbb0f817ada51815996da
#
_entry.id   b868189ec40dbb0f817ada51815996da
#
_cell.length_a   1.000
_cell.length_b   1.000
_cell.length_c   1.000
_cell.angle_alpha   90.00
_cell.angle_beta   90.00
_cell.angle_gamma   90.00
#
_symmetry.space_group_name_H-M   'P 1'
#
loop_
_entity.id
_entity.type
_entity.pdbx_description
1 polymer ?
#
loop_
_entity_poly.entity_id
_entity_poly.type
_entity_poly.pdbx_seq_one_letter_code
_entity_poly.pdbx_strand_id
1 'polypeptide(L)'
;MSNPEAPTVAESFFARKLTSRHFLTRRRKLVFFAGAVLPCVAAVLLLQMPVVKSFMRSDPTETSAAPITSASEATPIQPRPLLVSTLAVAQAGPPFLKQQYTGVIAARRTTQLAAKTLGRVEQLTVELGDRVETGQMLVRLDSQQLLAQREVIAASLTAAQALLAELEHGPRVQELEQSQSHLKELQSLMELQQAQLSRTEQLGGSSAISKQEMDESRFRTDAVRAQLRAAEHADALLQAGTRSERIDAQQATVAGLAAQIKNIDVQLEEKQIVAPYAGHIQARFVDEGAIVAAGQPLLEIAETDQLEVHVGLPSELADNFAHLAADQSLRATVGPHRLTIRVDRISPTIQSTTRTREVVLTVEPGEYYPPAVGSAVNVEYQTPVEAQGYWIPTAALTAGARGLWAVFVAIADNDHNPNDPTSATHTIARRQVELLRSQAEWSEVLGPLDAQELLVVEGVHRIVPGQAVRVTEPKPLVN
;
A
#
# COMPACT_ATOMS: atom_id res chain seq x y z
N MET A 1 -11.62 -0.37 -62.87
CA MET A 1 -12.68 0.51 -63.39
C MET A 1 -13.36 1.15 -62.20
N SER A 2 -13.07 2.44 -62.06
CA SER A 2 -13.91 3.52 -61.59
C SER A 2 -14.25 3.60 -60.10
N ASN A 3 -13.49 4.41 -59.43
CA ASN A 3 -13.92 5.39 -58.42
C ASN A 3 -14.97 6.34 -59.03
N PRO A 4 -15.85 7.03 -58.30
CA PRO A 4 -15.46 8.22 -57.56
C PRO A 4 -16.25 8.46 -56.22
N GLU A 5 -15.63 9.21 -55.38
CA GLU A 5 -15.76 10.61 -54.93
C GLU A 5 -16.56 10.84 -53.64
N ALA A 6 -15.87 11.47 -52.75
CA ALA A 6 -16.39 12.22 -51.61
C ALA A 6 -17.17 13.47 -52.07
N PRO A 7 -17.91 14.15 -51.19
CA PRO A 7 -17.58 15.55 -50.96
C PRO A 7 -17.48 15.95 -49.50
N THR A 8 -16.44 16.69 -49.27
CA THR A 8 -16.19 17.78 -48.32
C THR A 8 -17.23 18.92 -48.44
N VAL A 9 -17.71 19.51 -47.38
CA VAL A 9 -18.10 20.92 -47.20
C VAL A 9 -18.16 21.16 -45.71
N ALA A 10 -17.20 21.86 -45.06
CA ALA A 10 -16.97 23.31 -44.99
C ALA A 10 -17.88 24.00 -43.98
N GLU A 11 -17.19 24.46 -42.96
CA GLU A 11 -17.15 25.83 -42.47
C GLU A 11 -18.45 26.61 -42.38
N SER A 12 -18.78 27.14 -41.21
CA SER A 12 -18.68 28.58 -40.96
C SER A 12 -19.52 29.07 -39.78
N PHE A 13 -18.86 29.97 -39.04
CA PHE A 13 -19.42 31.19 -38.45
C PHE A 13 -20.40 31.06 -37.26
N PHE A 14 -20.01 31.49 -36.08
CA PHE A 14 -20.30 32.85 -35.60
C PHE A 14 -19.57 33.18 -34.31
N ALA A 15 -18.63 34.09 -34.42
CA ALA A 15 -18.14 34.95 -33.33
C ALA A 15 -19.15 36.05 -33.04
N ARG A 16 -19.48 36.30 -31.78
CA ARG A 16 -19.98 37.58 -31.24
C ARG A 16 -19.60 37.67 -29.77
N LYS A 17 -18.56 38.39 -29.42
CA LYS A 17 -18.37 39.77 -29.00
C LYS A 17 -19.62 40.42 -28.39
N LEU A 18 -19.52 40.77 -27.09
CA LEU A 18 -20.10 41.93 -26.38
C LEU A 18 -19.60 41.79 -24.93
N THR A 19 -18.49 42.46 -24.55
CA THR A 19 -18.35 43.87 -24.05
C THR A 19 -19.33 44.24 -22.95
N SER A 20 -18.72 44.54 -21.85
CA SER A 20 -18.84 45.74 -21.01
C SER A 20 -19.51 45.58 -19.65
N ARG A 21 -18.69 46.06 -18.68
CA ARG A 21 -19.03 46.93 -17.54
C ARG A 21 -19.79 46.37 -16.36
N HIS A 22 -19.06 46.23 -15.27
CA HIS A 22 -19.13 47.06 -14.02
C HIS A 22 -18.00 46.57 -13.10
N PHE A 23 -16.92 47.15 -13.01
CA PHE A 23 -16.30 48.25 -12.26
C PHE A 23 -17.15 48.74 -11.08
N LEU A 24 -16.45 48.74 -9.97
CA LEU A 24 -16.59 49.48 -8.72
C LEU A 24 -17.02 48.71 -7.48
N THR A 25 -16.07 48.86 -6.56
CA THR A 25 -16.21 48.94 -5.10
C THR A 25 -16.06 47.63 -4.29
N ARG A 26 -14.83 47.45 -3.84
CA ARG A 26 -14.49 47.32 -2.39
C ARG A 26 -12.99 47.25 -2.15
N ARG A 27 -12.27 48.31 -2.42
CA ARG A 27 -11.08 48.66 -1.63
C ARG A 27 -11.59 49.27 -0.35
N ARG A 28 -11.32 48.63 0.80
CA ARG A 28 -11.14 49.25 2.15
C ARG A 28 -11.18 48.10 3.17
N LYS A 29 -10.01 47.70 3.60
CA LYS A 29 -9.66 47.25 4.97
C LYS A 29 -8.35 46.45 4.92
N LEU A 30 -7.26 47.18 4.69
CA LEU A 30 -5.89 46.64 4.88
C LEU A 30 -4.95 47.79 5.20
N VAL A 31 -5.26 48.50 6.30
CA VAL A 31 -4.33 49.37 7.02
C VAL A 31 -4.85 49.38 8.45
N PHE A 32 -4.21 48.65 9.32
CA PHE A 32 -4.13 48.77 10.78
C PHE A 32 -3.66 47.45 11.38
N PHE A 33 -2.36 47.16 11.22
CA PHE A 33 -1.63 46.25 12.14
C PHE A 33 -0.11 46.38 11.84
N ALA A 34 0.41 47.60 11.88
CA ALA A 34 1.85 47.86 11.84
C ALA A 34 2.16 49.01 12.81
N GLY A 35 1.94 48.79 14.09
CA GLY A 35 2.11 49.85 15.09
C GLY A 35 2.30 49.39 16.54
N ALA A 36 2.66 48.15 16.81
CA ALA A 36 2.77 47.65 18.20
C ALA A 36 3.96 46.74 18.50
N VAL A 37 5.04 46.76 17.69
CA VAL A 37 6.22 45.88 18.00
C VAL A 37 7.51 46.71 18.25
N LEU A 38 7.50 48.04 18.22
CA LEU A 38 8.71 48.82 18.38
C LEU A 38 9.04 49.41 19.79
N PRO A 39 8.27 49.29 20.87
CA PRO A 39 8.74 49.77 22.17
C PRO A 39 9.31 48.67 23.09
N CYS A 40 9.32 47.39 22.73
CA CYS A 40 9.88 46.35 23.64
C CYS A 40 11.38 46.05 23.46
N VAL A 41 12.03 46.53 22.39
CA VAL A 41 13.47 46.26 22.17
C VAL A 41 14.35 47.35 22.82
N ALA A 42 13.84 48.53 23.17
CA ALA A 42 14.58 49.60 23.82
C ALA A 42 14.68 49.48 25.35
N ALA A 43 13.88 48.59 25.97
CA ALA A 43 13.88 48.44 27.44
C ALA A 43 14.82 47.35 27.95
N VAL A 44 15.36 46.48 27.11
CA VAL A 44 16.27 45.40 27.51
C VAL A 44 17.74 45.75 27.38
N LEU A 45 18.10 46.89 26.74
CA LEU A 45 19.49 47.31 26.51
C LEU A 45 20.02 48.31 27.52
N LEU A 46 19.26 48.64 28.58
CA LEU A 46 19.65 49.63 29.64
C LEU A 46 19.91 49.06 31.01
N LEU A 47 20.03 47.72 31.13
CA LEU A 47 20.22 47.07 32.44
C LEU A 47 21.50 46.24 32.56
N GLN A 48 22.52 46.51 31.77
CA GLN A 48 23.85 45.89 31.96
C GLN A 48 24.96 46.91 31.83
N MET A 49 25.17 47.72 32.89
CA MET A 49 26.46 48.33 33.17
C MET A 49 26.86 48.06 34.60
N PRO A 50 28.01 47.41 34.85
CA PRO A 50 28.54 47.25 36.21
C PRO A 50 29.21 48.52 36.69
N VAL A 51 28.87 48.85 37.90
CA VAL A 51 29.43 49.94 38.71
C VAL A 51 30.92 49.69 38.94
N VAL A 52 31.79 50.53 38.34
CA VAL A 52 33.18 50.73 38.76
C VAL A 52 33.22 51.96 39.68
N LYS A 53 33.53 51.81 40.95
CA LYS A 53 33.98 52.86 41.78
C LYS A 53 35.09 52.31 42.71
N SER A 54 36.28 52.63 42.31
CA SER A 54 37.28 53.40 43.02
C SER A 54 37.53 53.06 44.52
N PHE A 55 38.71 52.53 44.78
CA PHE A 55 39.41 52.90 46.01
C PHE A 55 40.87 53.17 45.68
N MET A 56 41.21 54.42 45.75
CA MET A 56 42.58 54.93 45.71
C MET A 56 43.05 55.25 47.14
N ARG A 57 44.29 54.87 47.37
CA ARG A 57 45.24 55.61 48.31
C ARG A 57 45.28 55.19 49.75
N SER A 58 46.36 54.61 50.11
CA SER A 58 47.22 55.19 51.19
C SER A 58 48.62 54.56 51.17
N ASP A 59 49.54 55.41 51.16
CA ASP A 59 51.01 55.29 51.17
C ASP A 59 51.60 54.79 52.48
N PRO A 60 52.92 54.70 52.59
CA PRO A 60 53.66 53.61 53.22
C PRO A 60 54.12 53.96 54.64
N THR A 61 54.44 52.98 55.44
CA THR A 61 55.27 53.16 56.66
C THR A 61 56.33 52.06 56.70
N GLU A 62 57.54 52.49 56.65
CA GLU A 62 58.73 51.74 56.94
C GLU A 62 58.66 51.18 58.35
N THR A 63 59.13 49.95 58.57
CA THR A 63 59.75 49.53 59.82
C THR A 63 60.61 48.28 59.57
N SER A 64 61.93 48.56 59.69
CA SER A 64 63.00 47.86 60.38
C SER A 64 63.16 46.35 60.21
N ALA A 65 64.31 46.04 59.72
CA ALA A 65 64.97 44.77 59.65
C ALA A 65 65.26 44.10 61.01
N ALA A 66 65.09 42.77 61.01
CA ALA A 66 65.91 41.90 61.89
C ALA A 66 66.16 40.56 61.15
N PRO A 67 67.34 40.02 61.18
CA PRO A 67 67.72 38.82 60.44
C PRO A 67 67.37 37.56 61.23
N ILE A 68 66.73 36.58 60.58
CA ILE A 68 66.67 35.25 61.17
C ILE A 68 67.26 34.28 60.17
N THR A 69 68.41 33.81 60.50
CA THR A 69 69.08 32.64 59.97
C THR A 69 68.34 31.39 60.37
N SER A 70 67.91 30.59 59.40
CA SER A 70 67.95 29.11 59.40
C SER A 70 67.51 28.58 58.05
N ALA A 71 68.47 28.10 57.27
CA ALA A 71 68.21 27.24 56.11
C ALA A 71 67.62 25.93 56.61
N SER A 72 66.33 25.77 56.41
CA SER A 72 65.71 24.42 56.35
C SER A 72 65.78 23.96 54.91
N GLU A 73 66.60 22.93 54.68
CA GLU A 73 66.60 22.20 53.43
C GLU A 73 65.15 21.75 53.08
N ALA A 74 64.50 22.50 52.21
CA ALA A 74 63.25 22.06 51.62
C ALA A 74 63.57 20.84 50.75
N THR A 75 63.24 19.67 51.23
CA THR A 75 63.17 18.45 50.44
C THR A 75 62.31 18.78 49.17
N PRO A 76 62.80 18.54 47.97
CA PRO A 76 62.03 18.82 46.75
C PRO A 76 60.73 17.98 46.80
N ILE A 77 59.60 18.67 46.94
CA ILE A 77 58.27 18.07 46.80
C ILE A 77 58.22 17.50 45.34
N GLN A 78 58.52 16.23 45.22
CA GLN A 78 58.29 15.57 43.93
C GLN A 78 56.81 15.70 43.58
N PRO A 79 56.45 16.34 42.46
CA PRO A 79 55.07 16.49 42.10
C PRO A 79 54.45 15.08 41.90
N ARG A 80 53.38 14.79 42.61
CA ARG A 80 52.67 13.52 42.50
C ARG A 80 52.28 13.33 41.03
N PRO A 81 52.57 12.18 40.43
CA PRO A 81 52.25 11.92 39.02
C PRO A 81 50.75 12.06 38.81
N LEU A 82 50.36 12.76 37.76
CA LEU A 82 48.98 13.04 37.39
C LEU A 82 48.33 11.73 36.92
N LEU A 83 47.12 11.47 37.39
CA LEU A 83 46.33 10.33 36.94
C LEU A 83 45.69 10.67 35.58
N VAL A 84 45.91 9.85 34.57
CA VAL A 84 45.37 10.01 33.23
C VAL A 84 44.65 8.74 32.79
N SER A 85 43.53 8.90 32.09
CA SER A 85 42.79 7.80 31.46
C SER A 85 43.33 7.56 30.06
N THR A 86 43.66 6.32 29.76
CA THR A 86 44.24 5.94 28.48
C THR A 86 43.41 4.87 27.78
N LEU A 87 43.54 4.81 26.44
CA LEU A 87 42.93 3.81 25.57
C LEU A 87 44.01 3.29 24.63
N ALA A 88 44.08 1.98 24.41
CA ALA A 88 45.00 1.43 23.41
C ALA A 88 44.54 1.81 21.99
N VAL A 89 45.45 2.32 21.16
CA VAL A 89 45.16 2.82 19.83
C VAL A 89 44.45 1.74 18.95
N ALA A 90 44.86 0.47 19.07
CA ALA A 90 44.25 -0.63 18.34
C ALA A 90 42.79 -0.94 18.73
N GLN A 91 42.35 -0.49 19.91
CA GLN A 91 40.99 -0.66 20.41
C GLN A 91 40.11 0.56 20.13
N ALA A 92 40.71 1.60 19.59
CA ALA A 92 40.02 2.86 19.36
C ALA A 92 39.34 2.86 17.98
N GLY A 93 38.06 2.92 17.99
CA GLY A 93 37.27 3.30 16.85
C GLY A 93 36.04 2.43 16.57
N PRO A 94 34.99 3.04 16.08
CA PRO A 94 33.86 2.29 15.58
C PRO A 94 34.23 1.63 14.23
N PRO A 95 34.05 0.33 14.08
CA PRO A 95 34.27 -0.35 12.80
C PRO A 95 33.23 0.05 11.74
N PHE A 96 32.21 0.83 12.14
CA PHE A 96 31.07 1.17 11.28
C PHE A 96 30.70 2.65 11.40
N LEU A 97 30.38 3.26 10.26
CA LEU A 97 29.69 4.54 10.20
C LEU A 97 28.19 4.32 10.37
N LYS A 98 27.61 4.89 11.41
CA LYS A 98 26.15 4.91 11.60
C LYS A 98 25.58 6.04 10.76
N GLN A 99 24.75 5.70 9.79
CA GLN A 99 24.00 6.64 8.98
C GLN A 99 22.52 6.43 9.22
N GLN A 100 21.75 7.53 9.25
CA GLN A 100 20.30 7.49 9.42
C GLN A 100 19.63 8.08 8.20
N TYR A 101 18.64 7.38 7.67
CA TYR A 101 17.85 7.81 6.54
C TYR A 101 16.39 7.87 6.97
N THR A 102 15.74 8.99 6.68
CA THR A 102 14.34 9.16 7.01
C THR A 102 13.48 8.60 5.88
N GLY A 103 12.56 7.72 6.24
CA GLY A 103 11.53 7.17 5.40
C GLY A 103 10.14 7.46 5.95
N VAL A 104 9.13 6.88 5.31
CA VAL A 104 7.72 6.98 5.70
C VAL A 104 7.14 5.58 5.78
N ILE A 105 6.33 5.34 6.81
CA ILE A 105 5.55 4.11 6.94
C ILE A 105 4.35 4.18 6.00
N ALA A 106 4.20 3.19 5.18
CA ALA A 106 3.08 3.02 4.26
C ALA A 106 2.34 1.71 4.54
N ALA A 107 1.07 1.68 4.20
CA ALA A 107 0.33 0.43 4.09
C ALA A 107 0.81 -0.31 2.83
N ARG A 108 0.82 -1.64 2.87
CA ARG A 108 1.21 -2.46 1.72
C ARG A 108 0.36 -2.17 0.49
N ARG A 109 -0.94 -1.94 0.70
CA ARG A 109 -1.90 -1.56 -0.34
C ARG A 109 -2.86 -0.53 0.21
N THR A 110 -3.14 0.47 -0.60
CA THR A 110 -4.21 1.44 -0.35
C THR A 110 -5.09 1.49 -1.59
N THR A 111 -6.40 1.37 -1.43
CA THR A 111 -7.36 1.36 -2.54
C THR A 111 -8.51 2.29 -2.25
N GLN A 112 -8.79 3.19 -3.19
CA GLN A 112 -10.01 3.98 -3.18
C GLN A 112 -11.14 3.18 -3.83
N LEU A 113 -12.16 2.86 -3.04
CA LEU A 113 -13.37 2.18 -3.47
C LEU A 113 -14.31 3.23 -4.03
N ALA A 114 -14.68 3.07 -5.30
CA ALA A 114 -15.55 3.99 -6.01
C ALA A 114 -16.86 3.31 -6.42
N ALA A 115 -17.94 4.11 -6.56
CA ALA A 115 -19.19 3.63 -7.11
C ALA A 115 -19.01 3.22 -8.58
N LYS A 116 -19.49 2.03 -8.97
CA LYS A 116 -19.48 1.59 -10.38
C LYS A 116 -20.60 2.24 -11.17
N THR A 117 -21.71 2.54 -10.50
CA THR A 117 -22.94 3.05 -11.13
C THR A 117 -23.50 4.23 -10.33
N LEU A 118 -24.29 5.07 -10.98
CA LEU A 118 -25.06 6.12 -10.33
C LEU A 118 -26.05 5.52 -9.34
N GLY A 119 -26.19 6.12 -8.13
CA GLY A 119 -27.17 5.70 -7.14
C GLY A 119 -27.16 6.56 -5.89
N ARG A 120 -28.18 6.37 -5.05
CA ARG A 120 -28.21 6.94 -3.70
C ARG A 120 -27.61 5.92 -2.73
N VAL A 121 -26.79 6.36 -1.81
CA VAL A 121 -26.29 5.55 -0.69
C VAL A 121 -27.48 5.24 0.25
N GLU A 122 -27.87 3.97 0.31
CA GLU A 122 -28.94 3.48 1.17
C GLU A 122 -28.40 3.18 2.57
N GLN A 123 -27.23 2.56 2.64
CA GLN A 123 -26.60 2.15 3.89
C GLN A 123 -25.09 2.24 3.80
N LEU A 124 -24.47 2.73 4.87
CA LEU A 124 -23.02 2.75 5.09
C LEU A 124 -22.74 2.05 6.43
N THR A 125 -22.04 0.90 6.38
CA THR A 125 -21.88 0.02 7.55
C THR A 125 -20.59 0.25 8.31
N VAL A 126 -19.73 1.19 7.87
CA VAL A 126 -18.38 1.38 8.41
C VAL A 126 -18.08 2.84 8.65
N GLU A 127 -17.21 3.10 9.63
CA GLU A 127 -16.70 4.41 9.98
C GLU A 127 -15.18 4.50 9.77
N LEU A 128 -14.65 5.72 9.92
CA LEU A 128 -13.20 5.96 9.84
C LEU A 128 -12.48 5.19 10.97
N GLY A 129 -11.47 4.41 10.60
CA GLY A 129 -10.66 3.62 11.53
C GLY A 129 -11.19 2.20 11.78
N ASP A 130 -12.35 1.85 11.26
CA ASP A 130 -12.90 0.50 11.43
C ASP A 130 -12.06 -0.54 10.70
N ARG A 131 -11.89 -1.68 11.35
CA ARG A 131 -11.30 -2.87 10.73
C ARG A 131 -12.35 -3.61 9.93
N VAL A 132 -12.01 -3.98 8.70
CA VAL A 132 -12.90 -4.71 7.79
C VAL A 132 -12.22 -5.98 7.28
N GLU A 133 -13.04 -6.99 6.98
CA GLU A 133 -12.61 -8.27 6.43
C GLU A 133 -12.85 -8.34 4.91
N THR A 134 -12.11 -9.21 4.25
CA THR A 134 -12.30 -9.45 2.80
C THR A 134 -13.72 -9.89 2.49
N GLY A 135 -14.38 -9.24 1.53
CA GLY A 135 -15.76 -9.54 1.13
C GLY A 135 -16.83 -8.90 2.03
N GLN A 136 -16.46 -8.23 3.12
CA GLN A 136 -17.40 -7.51 3.97
C GLN A 136 -18.09 -6.40 3.17
N MET A 137 -19.43 -6.31 3.29
CA MET A 137 -20.21 -5.23 2.69
C MET A 137 -19.95 -3.93 3.45
N LEU A 138 -19.55 -2.89 2.70
CA LEU A 138 -19.21 -1.56 3.24
C LEU A 138 -20.27 -0.52 2.91
N VAL A 139 -20.73 -0.51 1.67
CA VAL A 139 -21.72 0.45 1.17
C VAL A 139 -22.74 -0.28 0.33
N ARG A 140 -24.02 0.05 0.53
CA ARG A 140 -25.12 -0.40 -0.32
C ARG A 140 -25.76 0.81 -0.97
N LEU A 141 -25.89 0.75 -2.27
CA LEU A 141 -26.65 1.72 -3.05
C LEU A 141 -28.11 1.25 -3.23
N ASP A 142 -29.03 2.19 -3.35
CA ASP A 142 -30.43 1.91 -3.62
C ASP A 142 -30.61 1.01 -4.86
N SER A 143 -31.25 -0.11 -4.66
CA SER A 143 -31.45 -1.15 -5.65
C SER A 143 -32.95 -1.52 -5.86
N GLN A 144 -33.87 -0.81 -5.25
CA GLN A 144 -35.31 -1.15 -5.27
C GLN A 144 -35.86 -1.28 -6.69
N GLN A 145 -35.47 -0.38 -7.60
CA GLN A 145 -35.90 -0.43 -9.00
C GLN A 145 -35.41 -1.70 -9.72
N LEU A 146 -34.15 -2.10 -9.50
CA LEU A 146 -33.58 -3.30 -10.08
C LEU A 146 -34.23 -4.57 -9.54
N LEU A 147 -34.53 -4.60 -8.23
CA LEU A 147 -35.25 -5.71 -7.61
C LEU A 147 -36.66 -5.88 -8.19
N ALA A 148 -37.41 -4.78 -8.33
CA ALA A 148 -38.73 -4.82 -8.97
C ALA A 148 -38.64 -5.26 -10.44
N GLN A 149 -37.66 -4.79 -11.20
CA GLN A 149 -37.43 -5.22 -12.59
C GLN A 149 -37.09 -6.71 -12.68
N ARG A 150 -36.26 -7.21 -11.78
CA ARG A 150 -35.90 -8.63 -11.67
C ARG A 150 -37.14 -9.51 -11.45
N GLU A 151 -38.02 -9.07 -10.54
CA GLU A 151 -39.28 -9.79 -10.24
C GLU A 151 -40.20 -9.90 -11.46
N VAL A 152 -40.36 -8.82 -12.22
CA VAL A 152 -41.16 -8.82 -13.47
C VAL A 152 -40.59 -9.82 -14.49
N ILE A 153 -39.26 -9.83 -14.67
CA ILE A 153 -38.64 -10.78 -15.63
C ILE A 153 -38.69 -12.20 -15.08
N ALA A 154 -38.56 -12.41 -13.77
CA ALA A 154 -38.71 -13.73 -13.15
C ALA A 154 -40.14 -14.30 -13.34
N ALA A 155 -41.17 -13.46 -13.20
CA ALA A 155 -42.57 -13.85 -13.53
C ALA A 155 -42.72 -14.23 -15.01
N SER A 156 -42.11 -13.46 -15.93
CA SER A 156 -42.11 -13.74 -17.35
C SER A 156 -41.38 -15.06 -17.68
N LEU A 157 -40.27 -15.33 -17.01
CA LEU A 157 -39.52 -16.59 -17.12
C LEU A 157 -40.39 -17.77 -16.68
N THR A 158 -41.07 -17.66 -15.57
CA THR A 158 -41.99 -18.69 -15.05
C THR A 158 -43.10 -18.98 -16.03
N ALA A 159 -43.73 -17.95 -16.64
CA ALA A 159 -44.74 -18.11 -17.68
C ALA A 159 -44.18 -18.80 -18.92
N ALA A 160 -42.98 -18.40 -19.36
CA ALA A 160 -42.34 -19.03 -20.53
C ALA A 160 -41.94 -20.49 -20.27
N GLN A 161 -41.54 -20.85 -19.06
CA GLN A 161 -41.25 -22.22 -18.63
C GLN A 161 -42.54 -23.06 -18.58
N ALA A 162 -43.65 -22.51 -18.10
CA ALA A 162 -44.93 -23.20 -18.09
C ALA A 162 -45.42 -23.51 -19.52
N LEU A 163 -45.27 -22.56 -20.46
CA LEU A 163 -45.57 -22.76 -21.86
C LEU A 163 -44.66 -23.81 -22.50
N LEU A 164 -43.38 -23.82 -22.18
CA LEU A 164 -42.42 -24.84 -22.64
C LEU A 164 -42.86 -26.22 -22.15
N ALA A 165 -43.19 -26.36 -20.89
CA ALA A 165 -43.70 -27.62 -20.32
C ALA A 165 -44.98 -28.09 -21.01
N GLU A 166 -45.91 -27.18 -21.36
CA GLU A 166 -47.11 -27.51 -22.13
C GLU A 166 -46.78 -28.06 -23.52
N LEU A 167 -45.83 -27.39 -24.23
CA LEU A 167 -45.38 -27.82 -25.56
C LEU A 167 -44.67 -29.20 -25.53
N GLU A 168 -43.86 -29.45 -24.49
CA GLU A 168 -43.14 -30.71 -24.31
C GLU A 168 -44.06 -31.86 -23.91
N HIS A 169 -45.12 -31.61 -23.12
CA HIS A 169 -46.10 -32.63 -22.75
C HIS A 169 -46.97 -33.04 -23.95
N GLY A 170 -47.12 -32.18 -24.96
CA GLY A 170 -47.90 -32.46 -26.17
C GLY A 170 -49.40 -32.55 -25.90
N PRO A 171 -50.17 -33.30 -26.79
CA PRO A 171 -51.61 -33.42 -26.69
C PRO A 171 -52.04 -34.15 -25.42
N ARG A 172 -53.22 -33.80 -24.91
CA ARG A 172 -53.80 -34.45 -23.73
C ARG A 172 -54.16 -35.91 -24.03
N VAL A 173 -54.01 -36.79 -23.04
CA VAL A 173 -54.35 -38.22 -23.16
C VAL A 173 -55.77 -38.42 -23.65
N GLN A 174 -56.75 -37.61 -23.24
CA GLN A 174 -58.12 -37.66 -23.67
C GLN A 174 -58.32 -37.36 -25.19
N GLU A 175 -57.46 -36.41 -25.71
CA GLU A 175 -57.50 -36.10 -27.17
C GLU A 175 -56.95 -37.24 -27.99
N LEU A 176 -55.92 -37.91 -27.54
CA LEU A 176 -55.37 -39.11 -28.15
C LEU A 176 -56.35 -40.29 -28.10
N GLU A 177 -57.00 -40.53 -26.98
CA GLU A 177 -58.01 -41.57 -26.79
C GLU A 177 -59.24 -41.30 -27.66
N GLN A 178 -59.69 -40.06 -27.82
CA GLN A 178 -60.75 -39.66 -28.70
C GLN A 178 -60.40 -39.94 -30.19
N SER A 179 -59.19 -39.56 -30.64
CA SER A 179 -58.70 -39.82 -31.99
C SER A 179 -58.63 -41.31 -32.27
N GLN A 180 -58.10 -42.11 -31.37
CA GLN A 180 -58.03 -43.56 -31.49
C GLN A 180 -59.42 -44.21 -31.54
N SER A 181 -60.36 -43.72 -30.79
CA SER A 181 -61.77 -44.21 -30.81
C SER A 181 -62.42 -43.93 -32.13
N HIS A 182 -62.20 -42.72 -32.72
CA HIS A 182 -62.70 -42.36 -34.02
C HIS A 182 -62.10 -43.23 -35.17
N LEU A 183 -60.77 -43.49 -35.07
CA LEU A 183 -60.09 -44.42 -36.00
C LEU A 183 -60.70 -45.80 -35.95
N LYS A 184 -60.99 -46.35 -34.80
CA LYS A 184 -61.57 -47.66 -34.57
C LYS A 184 -63.03 -47.73 -35.18
N GLU A 185 -63.80 -46.66 -35.01
CA GLU A 185 -65.13 -46.54 -35.65
C GLU A 185 -65.06 -46.63 -37.17
N LEU A 186 -64.14 -45.81 -37.76
CA LEU A 186 -63.97 -45.80 -39.25
C LEU A 186 -63.39 -47.11 -39.75
N GLN A 187 -62.52 -47.78 -39.01
CA GLN A 187 -61.97 -49.12 -39.31
C GLN A 187 -63.16 -50.15 -39.41
N SER A 188 -64.00 -50.14 -38.34
CA SER A 188 -65.20 -51.05 -38.34
C SER A 188 -66.18 -50.77 -39.48
N LEU A 189 -66.40 -49.48 -39.84
CA LEU A 189 -67.24 -49.10 -40.98
C LEU A 189 -66.59 -49.53 -42.29
N MET A 190 -65.26 -49.43 -42.44
CA MET A 190 -64.54 -49.87 -43.63
C MET A 190 -64.67 -51.40 -43.82
N GLU A 191 -64.51 -52.17 -42.73
CA GLU A 191 -64.70 -53.62 -42.74
C GLU A 191 -66.13 -54.01 -43.22
N LEU A 192 -67.14 -53.31 -42.68
CA LEU A 192 -68.51 -53.50 -43.05
C LEU A 192 -68.71 -53.23 -44.55
N GLN A 193 -68.26 -52.09 -45.09
CA GLN A 193 -68.40 -51.73 -46.51
C GLN A 193 -67.61 -52.70 -47.43
N GLN A 194 -66.42 -53.13 -46.96
CA GLN A 194 -65.61 -54.08 -47.72
C GLN A 194 -66.28 -55.47 -47.82
N ALA A 195 -66.90 -55.93 -46.70
CA ALA A 195 -67.68 -57.14 -46.69
C ALA A 195 -68.93 -57.04 -47.54
N GLN A 196 -69.58 -55.85 -47.60
CA GLN A 196 -70.73 -55.60 -48.52
C GLN A 196 -70.29 -55.60 -49.96
N LEU A 197 -69.21 -54.96 -50.34
CA LEU A 197 -68.64 -54.91 -51.66
C LEU A 197 -68.30 -56.36 -52.17
N SER A 198 -67.59 -57.15 -51.31
CA SER A 198 -67.22 -58.54 -51.61
C SER A 198 -68.48 -59.42 -51.92
N ARG A 199 -69.56 -59.27 -51.16
CA ARG A 199 -70.80 -59.96 -51.39
C ARG A 199 -71.45 -59.49 -52.71
N THR A 200 -71.45 -58.20 -52.99
CA THR A 200 -72.02 -57.63 -54.25
C THR A 200 -71.23 -58.09 -55.48
N GLU A 201 -69.89 -58.19 -55.38
CA GLU A 201 -69.03 -58.75 -56.45
C GLU A 201 -69.25 -60.21 -56.68
N GLN A 202 -69.47 -61.01 -55.63
CA GLN A 202 -69.83 -62.45 -55.76
C GLN A 202 -71.18 -62.66 -56.48
N LEU A 203 -72.17 -61.81 -56.11
CA LEU A 203 -73.51 -61.89 -56.73
C LEU A 203 -73.54 -61.31 -58.16
N GLY A 204 -72.65 -60.33 -58.47
CA GLY A 204 -72.53 -59.78 -59.85
C GLY A 204 -72.08 -60.83 -60.87
N GLY A 205 -71.31 -61.87 -60.47
CA GLY A 205 -70.92 -63.03 -61.32
C GLY A 205 -72.08 -63.91 -61.69
N SER A 206 -73.22 -63.80 -61.03
CA SER A 206 -74.44 -64.59 -61.31
C SER A 206 -75.56 -63.84 -62.07
N SER A 207 -75.26 -62.63 -62.62
CA SER A 207 -76.22 -61.76 -63.31
C SER A 207 -77.40 -61.26 -62.47
N ALA A 208 -77.29 -61.35 -61.15
CA ALA A 208 -78.34 -60.97 -60.18
C ALA A 208 -78.32 -59.51 -59.70
N ILE A 209 -77.29 -58.76 -60.10
CA ILE A 209 -77.11 -57.37 -59.64
C ILE A 209 -76.81 -56.45 -60.82
N SER A 210 -77.36 -55.22 -60.80
CA SER A 210 -77.16 -54.23 -61.86
C SER A 210 -75.71 -53.63 -61.74
N LYS A 211 -75.16 -53.27 -62.94
CA LYS A 211 -73.84 -52.62 -63.00
C LYS A 211 -73.78 -51.33 -62.14
N GLN A 212 -74.91 -50.59 -62.12
CA GLN A 212 -75.04 -49.37 -61.33
C GLN A 212 -74.89 -49.65 -59.80
N GLU A 213 -75.46 -50.73 -59.34
CA GLU A 213 -75.43 -51.12 -57.93
C GLU A 213 -74.01 -51.55 -57.47
N MET A 214 -73.23 -52.19 -58.35
CA MET A 214 -71.84 -52.53 -58.17
C MET A 214 -70.95 -51.26 -58.11
N ASP A 215 -71.15 -50.36 -59.07
CA ASP A 215 -70.39 -49.09 -59.07
C ASP A 215 -70.70 -48.24 -57.80
N GLU A 216 -71.95 -48.20 -57.37
CA GLU A 216 -72.34 -47.51 -56.12
C GLU A 216 -71.69 -48.14 -54.89
N SER A 217 -71.60 -49.46 -54.75
CA SER A 217 -70.92 -50.16 -53.67
C SER A 217 -69.41 -49.86 -53.64
N ARG A 218 -68.81 -49.85 -54.88
CA ARG A 218 -67.36 -49.44 -55.00
C ARG A 218 -67.16 -48.01 -54.57
N PHE A 219 -67.97 -47.08 -55.06
CA PHE A 219 -67.84 -45.66 -54.66
C PHE A 219 -68.03 -45.45 -53.17
N ARG A 220 -68.98 -46.15 -52.53
CA ARG A 220 -69.16 -46.10 -51.06
C ARG A 220 -67.94 -46.62 -50.33
N THR A 221 -67.35 -47.74 -50.75
CA THR A 221 -66.15 -48.29 -50.15
C THR A 221 -64.93 -47.35 -50.29
N ASP A 222 -64.79 -46.76 -51.51
CA ASP A 222 -63.73 -45.81 -51.78
C ASP A 222 -63.87 -44.51 -50.94
N ALA A 223 -65.14 -44.06 -50.76
CA ALA A 223 -65.39 -42.88 -49.85
C ALA A 223 -65.02 -43.15 -48.40
N VAL A 224 -65.38 -44.30 -47.83
CA VAL A 224 -65.02 -44.68 -46.50
C VAL A 224 -63.52 -44.91 -46.36
N ARG A 225 -62.85 -45.48 -47.38
CA ARG A 225 -61.40 -45.62 -47.41
C ARG A 225 -60.68 -44.27 -47.36
N ALA A 226 -61.22 -43.27 -48.09
CA ALA A 226 -60.67 -41.92 -48.06
C ALA A 226 -60.87 -41.26 -46.70
N GLN A 227 -62.02 -41.47 -46.04
CA GLN A 227 -62.25 -40.97 -44.67
C GLN A 227 -61.32 -41.62 -43.65
N LEU A 228 -61.08 -42.94 -43.71
CA LEU A 228 -60.14 -43.63 -42.83
C LEU A 228 -58.74 -43.10 -43.00
N ARG A 229 -58.23 -42.93 -44.23
CA ARG A 229 -56.89 -42.35 -44.45
C ARG A 229 -56.77 -40.92 -43.87
N ALA A 230 -57.82 -40.10 -44.02
CA ALA A 230 -57.84 -38.76 -43.47
C ALA A 230 -57.75 -38.77 -41.93
N ALA A 231 -58.46 -39.70 -41.28
CA ALA A 231 -58.39 -39.87 -39.82
C ALA A 231 -57.06 -40.47 -39.39
N GLU A 232 -56.47 -41.43 -40.14
CA GLU A 232 -55.11 -41.93 -39.85
C GLU A 232 -54.07 -40.81 -39.93
N HIS A 233 -54.10 -39.92 -40.91
CA HIS A 233 -53.24 -38.77 -41.03
C HIS A 233 -53.45 -37.75 -39.84
N ALA A 234 -54.72 -37.54 -39.46
CA ALA A 234 -55.05 -36.66 -38.35
C ALA A 234 -54.50 -37.21 -37.00
N ASP A 235 -54.64 -38.51 -36.79
CA ASP A 235 -54.10 -39.19 -35.61
C ASP A 235 -52.55 -39.17 -35.55
N ALA A 236 -51.94 -39.47 -36.72
CA ALA A 236 -50.47 -39.36 -36.82
C ALA A 236 -49.93 -37.96 -36.55
N LEU A 237 -50.65 -36.91 -37.00
CA LEU A 237 -50.29 -35.52 -36.67
C LEU A 237 -50.45 -35.23 -35.17
N LEU A 238 -51.53 -35.77 -34.58
CA LEU A 238 -51.75 -35.60 -33.14
C LEU A 238 -50.70 -36.35 -32.32
N GLN A 239 -50.34 -37.59 -32.69
CA GLN A 239 -49.28 -38.37 -32.05
C GLN A 239 -47.90 -37.75 -32.23
N ALA A 240 -47.59 -37.11 -33.36
CA ALA A 240 -46.36 -36.43 -33.62
C ALA A 240 -46.17 -35.22 -32.66
N GLY A 241 -47.25 -34.72 -32.05
CA GLY A 241 -47.22 -33.67 -31.07
C GLY A 241 -46.72 -32.31 -31.59
N THR A 242 -46.13 -31.54 -30.73
CA THR A 242 -45.59 -30.22 -31.09
C THR A 242 -44.31 -30.38 -31.93
N ARG A 243 -44.16 -29.59 -32.98
CA ARG A 243 -42.93 -29.57 -33.80
C ARG A 243 -41.75 -29.15 -32.98
N SER A 244 -40.59 -29.84 -33.12
CA SER A 244 -39.35 -29.58 -32.44
C SER A 244 -38.90 -28.12 -32.55
N GLU A 245 -39.09 -27.50 -33.72
CA GLU A 245 -38.72 -26.11 -33.94
C GLU A 245 -39.49 -25.12 -33.07
N ARG A 246 -40.73 -25.45 -32.66
CA ARG A 246 -41.48 -24.63 -31.71
C ARG A 246 -41.00 -24.81 -30.27
N ILE A 247 -40.60 -26.01 -29.91
CA ILE A 247 -40.00 -26.32 -28.63
C ILE A 247 -38.64 -25.58 -28.51
N ASP A 248 -37.79 -25.69 -29.54
CA ASP A 248 -36.51 -25.03 -29.63
C ASP A 248 -36.64 -23.49 -29.54
N ALA A 249 -37.62 -22.91 -30.24
CA ALA A 249 -37.90 -21.48 -30.16
C ALA A 249 -38.35 -21.04 -28.75
N GLN A 250 -39.16 -21.87 -28.07
CA GLN A 250 -39.58 -21.57 -26.69
C GLN A 250 -38.43 -21.75 -25.69
N GLN A 251 -37.58 -22.76 -25.87
CA GLN A 251 -36.35 -22.93 -25.09
C GLN A 251 -35.42 -21.73 -25.25
N ALA A 252 -35.25 -21.23 -26.46
CA ALA A 252 -34.49 -20.01 -26.69
C ALA A 252 -35.09 -18.78 -25.98
N THR A 253 -36.43 -18.70 -25.91
CA THR A 253 -37.13 -17.65 -25.15
C THR A 253 -36.82 -17.74 -23.64
N VAL A 254 -36.92 -18.95 -23.08
CA VAL A 254 -36.58 -19.22 -21.65
C VAL A 254 -35.14 -18.86 -21.38
N ALA A 255 -34.19 -19.27 -22.25
CA ALA A 255 -32.77 -18.94 -22.11
C ALA A 255 -32.53 -17.43 -22.18
N GLY A 256 -33.22 -16.73 -23.08
CA GLY A 256 -33.14 -15.26 -23.20
C GLY A 256 -33.60 -14.53 -21.94
N LEU A 257 -34.72 -14.96 -21.32
CA LEU A 257 -35.22 -14.40 -20.07
C LEU A 257 -34.28 -14.70 -18.87
N ALA A 258 -33.72 -15.91 -18.81
CA ALA A 258 -32.72 -16.28 -17.81
C ALA A 258 -31.46 -15.42 -17.92
N ALA A 259 -31.01 -15.15 -19.16
CA ALA A 259 -29.88 -14.25 -19.41
C ALA A 259 -30.16 -12.80 -18.95
N GLN A 260 -31.41 -12.32 -19.14
CA GLN A 260 -31.83 -11.00 -18.65
C GLN A 260 -31.82 -10.93 -17.13
N ILE A 261 -32.27 -11.95 -16.41
CA ILE A 261 -32.18 -12.02 -14.93
C ILE A 261 -30.73 -11.96 -14.51
N LYS A 262 -29.84 -12.76 -15.12
CA LYS A 262 -28.41 -12.74 -14.81
C LYS A 262 -27.78 -11.36 -15.02
N ASN A 263 -28.18 -10.63 -16.03
CA ASN A 263 -27.71 -9.26 -16.25
C ASN A 263 -28.15 -8.31 -15.12
N ILE A 264 -29.37 -8.45 -14.64
CA ILE A 264 -29.85 -7.66 -13.49
C ILE A 264 -29.12 -8.07 -12.20
N ASP A 265 -28.85 -9.35 -12.00
CA ASP A 265 -28.09 -9.83 -10.84
C ASP A 265 -26.70 -9.21 -10.79
N VAL A 266 -25.98 -9.12 -11.93
CA VAL A 266 -24.70 -8.39 -12.02
C VAL A 266 -24.86 -6.91 -11.66
N GLN A 267 -25.92 -6.25 -12.13
CA GLN A 267 -26.17 -4.85 -11.77
C GLN A 267 -26.50 -4.68 -10.26
N LEU A 268 -27.16 -5.66 -9.65
CA LEU A 268 -27.41 -5.68 -8.21
C LEU A 268 -26.13 -5.89 -7.40
N GLU A 269 -25.21 -6.75 -7.86
CA GLU A 269 -23.90 -6.90 -7.27
C GLU A 269 -23.09 -5.59 -7.34
N GLU A 270 -23.19 -4.85 -8.45
CA GLU A 270 -22.53 -3.54 -8.58
C GLU A 270 -23.09 -2.45 -7.65
N LYS A 271 -24.29 -2.65 -7.11
CA LYS A 271 -24.86 -1.77 -6.07
C LYS A 271 -24.32 -2.04 -4.68
N GLN A 272 -23.57 -3.11 -4.49
CA GLN A 272 -22.92 -3.46 -3.23
C GLN A 272 -21.41 -3.26 -3.37
N ILE A 273 -20.85 -2.39 -2.54
CA ILE A 273 -19.41 -2.16 -2.46
C ILE A 273 -18.87 -2.98 -1.29
N VAL A 274 -18.00 -3.92 -1.60
CA VAL A 274 -17.39 -4.83 -0.63
C VAL A 274 -15.90 -4.57 -0.52
N ALA A 275 -15.30 -4.95 0.63
CA ALA A 275 -13.88 -4.84 0.86
C ALA A 275 -13.11 -5.87 -0.01
N PRO A 276 -12.14 -5.45 -0.84
CA PRO A 276 -11.36 -6.35 -1.69
C PRO A 276 -10.33 -7.16 -0.90
N TYR A 277 -9.93 -6.69 0.27
CA TYR A 277 -9.00 -7.33 1.22
C TYR A 277 -9.25 -6.83 2.63
N ALA A 278 -8.73 -7.52 3.63
CA ALA A 278 -8.81 -7.11 5.03
C ALA A 278 -7.91 -5.90 5.31
N GLY A 279 -8.39 -4.95 6.10
CA GLY A 279 -7.66 -3.71 6.38
C GLY A 279 -8.46 -2.76 7.25
N HIS A 280 -8.06 -1.48 7.26
CA HIS A 280 -8.77 -0.41 7.98
C HIS A 280 -9.27 0.67 7.02
N ILE A 281 -10.41 1.26 7.34
CA ILE A 281 -10.96 2.41 6.62
C ILE A 281 -10.12 3.63 6.94
N GLN A 282 -9.43 4.15 5.93
CA GLN A 282 -8.53 5.29 6.05
C GLN A 282 -9.22 6.63 5.78
N ALA A 283 -10.21 6.64 4.88
CA ALA A 283 -11.01 7.83 4.58
C ALA A 283 -12.44 7.45 4.17
N ARG A 284 -13.38 8.35 4.46
CA ARG A 284 -14.78 8.28 4.06
C ARG A 284 -15.13 9.56 3.30
N PHE A 285 -15.63 9.42 2.07
CA PHE A 285 -15.92 10.53 1.17
C PHE A 285 -17.42 10.77 0.97
N VAL A 286 -18.27 9.89 1.51
CA VAL A 286 -19.72 9.95 1.35
C VAL A 286 -20.46 9.61 2.64
N ASP A 287 -21.69 10.06 2.74
CA ASP A 287 -22.61 9.80 3.84
C ASP A 287 -23.86 9.06 3.34
N GLU A 288 -24.63 8.44 4.26
CA GLU A 288 -25.93 7.87 3.95
C GLU A 288 -26.87 8.92 3.38
N GLY A 289 -27.63 8.54 2.38
CA GLY A 289 -28.56 9.44 1.67
C GLY A 289 -27.91 10.25 0.54
N ALA A 290 -26.58 10.30 0.44
CA ALA A 290 -25.88 11.00 -0.64
C ALA A 290 -26.13 10.33 -2.00
N ILE A 291 -26.19 11.14 -3.06
CA ILE A 291 -26.24 10.66 -4.44
C ILE A 291 -24.83 10.65 -5.00
N VAL A 292 -24.39 9.51 -5.51
CA VAL A 292 -23.05 9.29 -6.03
C VAL A 292 -23.07 8.96 -7.52
N ALA A 293 -22.09 9.46 -8.25
CA ALA A 293 -21.90 9.19 -9.66
C ALA A 293 -20.96 7.97 -9.87
N ALA A 294 -21.01 7.37 -11.05
CA ALA A 294 -20.03 6.36 -11.43
C ALA A 294 -18.60 6.93 -11.40
N GLY A 295 -17.66 6.21 -10.80
CA GLY A 295 -16.27 6.63 -10.60
C GLY A 295 -16.04 7.54 -9.40
N GLN A 296 -17.08 7.97 -8.68
CA GLN A 296 -16.92 8.77 -7.48
C GLN A 296 -16.36 7.93 -6.33
N PRO A 297 -15.26 8.36 -5.66
CA PRO A 297 -14.73 7.67 -4.50
C PRO A 297 -15.72 7.72 -3.33
N LEU A 298 -15.87 6.57 -2.66
CA LEU A 298 -16.76 6.39 -1.51
C LEU A 298 -15.97 6.21 -0.22
N LEU A 299 -15.01 5.31 -0.24
CA LEU A 299 -14.17 4.94 0.89
C LEU A 299 -12.73 4.72 0.42
N GLU A 300 -11.79 4.86 1.35
CA GLU A 300 -10.40 4.44 1.14
C GLU A 300 -10.06 3.39 2.19
N ILE A 301 -9.58 2.23 1.73
CA ILE A 301 -9.15 1.11 2.56
C ILE A 301 -7.64 0.93 2.45
N ALA A 302 -6.97 0.71 3.59
CA ALA A 302 -5.55 0.42 3.68
C ALA A 302 -5.30 -0.94 4.33
N GLU A 303 -4.43 -1.76 3.75
CA GLU A 303 -3.97 -3.02 4.32
C GLU A 303 -2.89 -2.73 5.37
N THR A 304 -3.27 -2.76 6.65
CA THR A 304 -2.41 -2.38 7.76
C THR A 304 -1.83 -3.58 8.52
N ASP A 305 -2.20 -4.81 8.15
CA ASP A 305 -1.66 -6.03 8.74
C ASP A 305 -0.18 -6.25 8.35
N GLN A 306 0.23 -5.69 7.22
CA GLN A 306 1.63 -5.63 6.78
C GLN A 306 1.99 -4.19 6.42
N LEU A 307 2.92 -3.63 7.19
CA LEU A 307 3.41 -2.28 6.97
C LEU A 307 4.73 -2.32 6.19
N GLU A 308 4.91 -1.34 5.34
CA GLU A 308 6.13 -1.11 4.57
C GLU A 308 6.77 0.21 5.00
N VAL A 309 8.08 0.27 4.91
CA VAL A 309 8.86 1.51 5.07
C VAL A 309 9.41 1.90 3.72
N HIS A 310 9.02 3.05 3.24
CA HIS A 310 9.51 3.64 2.01
C HIS A 310 10.62 4.63 2.33
N VAL A 311 11.84 4.36 1.89
CA VAL A 311 13.00 5.23 2.11
C VAL A 311 13.69 5.54 0.80
N GLY A 312 13.98 6.83 0.58
CA GLY A 312 14.75 7.28 -0.58
C GLY A 312 16.25 7.28 -0.27
N LEU A 313 17.01 6.42 -0.93
CA LEU A 313 18.46 6.31 -0.75
C LEU A 313 19.23 6.78 -1.99
N PRO A 314 20.45 7.36 -1.83
CA PRO A 314 21.36 7.55 -2.94
C PRO A 314 21.62 6.22 -3.69
N SER A 315 21.82 6.27 -5.01
CA SER A 315 21.91 5.06 -5.83
C SER A 315 22.99 4.08 -5.36
N GLU A 316 24.17 4.58 -5.02
CA GLU A 316 25.29 3.76 -4.53
C GLU A 316 24.93 3.01 -3.24
N LEU A 317 24.19 3.67 -2.35
CA LEU A 317 23.74 3.07 -1.11
C LEU A 317 22.61 2.07 -1.32
N ALA A 318 21.67 2.38 -2.23
CA ALA A 318 20.60 1.46 -2.61
C ALA A 318 21.16 0.14 -3.18
N ASP A 319 22.28 0.20 -3.93
CA ASP A 319 22.96 -0.99 -4.42
C ASP A 319 23.59 -1.82 -3.30
N ASN A 320 24.14 -1.16 -2.27
CA ASN A 320 24.60 -1.85 -1.07
C ASN A 320 23.46 -2.57 -0.33
N PHE A 321 22.28 -1.95 -0.25
CA PHE A 321 21.08 -2.59 0.31
C PHE A 321 20.64 -3.80 -0.51
N ALA A 322 20.86 -3.82 -1.82
CA ALA A 322 20.56 -4.96 -2.67
C ALA A 322 21.45 -6.18 -2.36
N HIS A 323 22.68 -5.94 -1.86
CA HIS A 323 23.61 -6.99 -1.44
C HIS A 323 23.36 -7.48 -0.01
N LEU A 324 22.55 -6.78 0.78
CA LEU A 324 22.12 -7.29 2.07
C LEU A 324 21.28 -8.54 1.83
N ALA A 325 21.71 -9.66 2.41
CA ALA A 325 20.95 -10.90 2.32
C ALA A 325 19.51 -10.65 2.80
N ALA A 326 18.53 -11.28 2.15
CA ALA A 326 17.12 -11.16 2.49
C ALA A 326 16.81 -11.50 3.98
N ASP A 327 17.71 -12.20 4.65
CA ASP A 327 17.63 -12.57 6.06
C ASP A 327 18.27 -11.55 7.02
N GLN A 328 18.92 -10.51 6.50
CA GLN A 328 19.55 -9.52 7.37
C GLN A 328 18.54 -8.46 7.80
N SER A 329 18.13 -8.51 9.07
CA SER A 329 17.26 -7.49 9.65
C SER A 329 18.02 -6.20 9.93
N LEU A 330 17.41 -5.10 9.55
CA LEU A 330 17.87 -3.75 9.83
C LEU A 330 17.07 -3.16 10.99
N ARG A 331 17.62 -2.16 11.63
CA ARG A 331 16.94 -1.43 12.70
C ARG A 331 16.34 -0.13 12.17
N ALA A 332 15.13 0.16 12.60
CA ALA A 332 14.49 1.45 12.37
C ALA A 332 13.87 1.98 13.66
N THR A 333 13.68 3.28 13.73
CA THR A 333 13.05 3.93 14.89
C THR A 333 11.90 4.83 14.45
N VAL A 334 10.77 4.71 15.15
CA VAL A 334 9.57 5.56 14.97
C VAL A 334 9.25 6.17 16.33
N GLY A 335 9.56 7.45 16.51
CA GLY A 335 9.49 8.07 17.83
C GLY A 335 10.34 7.30 18.85
N PRO A 336 9.74 6.83 19.98
CA PRO A 336 10.46 6.05 20.99
C PRO A 336 10.58 4.56 20.67
N HIS A 337 9.91 4.07 19.62
CA HIS A 337 9.79 2.65 19.31
C HIS A 337 10.85 2.19 18.32
N ARG A 338 11.40 1.01 18.58
CA ARG A 338 12.32 0.34 17.65
C ARG A 338 11.56 -0.69 16.83
N LEU A 339 11.81 -0.71 15.52
CA LEU A 339 11.26 -1.64 14.58
C LEU A 339 12.38 -2.50 14.00
N THR A 340 12.07 -3.76 13.77
CA THR A 340 12.89 -4.63 12.93
C THR A 340 12.31 -4.59 11.52
N ILE A 341 13.16 -4.31 10.54
CA ILE A 341 12.76 -4.17 9.15
C ILE A 341 13.67 -5.02 8.27
N ARG A 342 13.16 -5.46 7.13
CA ARG A 342 13.90 -6.25 6.15
C ARG A 342 13.71 -5.65 4.76
N VAL A 343 14.77 -5.73 3.94
CA VAL A 343 14.69 -5.27 2.55
C VAL A 343 13.76 -6.20 1.77
N ASP A 344 12.71 -5.63 1.19
CA ASP A 344 11.75 -6.33 0.34
C ASP A 344 12.08 -6.12 -1.14
N ARG A 345 12.11 -4.86 -1.58
CA ARG A 345 12.37 -4.50 -2.97
C ARG A 345 13.03 -3.15 -3.11
N ILE A 346 13.76 -2.98 -4.19
CA ILE A 346 14.45 -1.73 -4.54
C ILE A 346 13.93 -1.28 -5.91
N SER A 347 13.50 -0.02 -6.00
CA SER A 347 13.04 0.55 -7.25
C SER A 347 14.18 0.57 -8.28
N PRO A 348 13.97 0.13 -9.52
CA PRO A 348 14.95 0.27 -10.57
C PRO A 348 15.08 1.71 -11.09
N THR A 349 14.16 2.60 -10.72
CA THR A 349 14.10 3.99 -11.19
C THR A 349 14.62 4.97 -10.16
N ILE A 350 15.28 6.03 -10.62
CA ILE A 350 15.74 7.14 -9.80
C ILE A 350 14.67 8.23 -9.86
N GLN A 351 14.21 8.69 -8.71
CA GLN A 351 13.34 9.86 -8.62
C GLN A 351 14.11 11.12 -9.04
N SER A 352 13.62 11.81 -10.05
CA SER A 352 14.30 12.96 -10.66
C SER A 352 14.41 14.16 -9.71
N THR A 353 13.45 14.35 -8.81
CA THR A 353 13.39 15.48 -7.86
C THR A 353 14.41 15.35 -6.73
N THR A 354 14.56 14.17 -6.18
CA THR A 354 15.43 13.89 -5.02
C THR A 354 16.73 13.23 -5.40
N ARG A 355 16.86 12.70 -6.63
CA ARG A 355 17.97 11.87 -7.12
C ARG A 355 18.24 10.64 -6.27
N THR A 356 17.18 10.11 -5.65
CA THR A 356 17.22 8.91 -4.81
C THR A 356 16.51 7.75 -5.50
N ARG A 357 16.90 6.53 -5.14
CA ARG A 357 16.16 5.30 -5.44
C ARG A 357 15.31 4.94 -4.23
N GLU A 358 14.08 4.57 -4.49
CA GLU A 358 13.17 4.12 -3.45
C GLU A 358 13.50 2.68 -3.07
N VAL A 359 13.74 2.47 -1.79
CA VAL A 359 13.91 1.15 -1.18
C VAL A 359 12.70 0.91 -0.29
N VAL A 360 12.04 -0.20 -0.52
CA VAL A 360 10.89 -0.65 0.26
C VAL A 360 11.34 -1.75 1.20
N LEU A 361 11.04 -1.55 2.47
CA LEU A 361 11.41 -2.44 3.56
C LEU A 361 10.14 -2.93 4.24
N THR A 362 10.02 -4.21 4.51
CA THR A 362 8.89 -4.78 5.26
C THR A 362 9.15 -4.69 6.75
N VAL A 363 8.16 -4.26 7.51
CA VAL A 363 8.19 -4.24 8.97
C VAL A 363 7.88 -5.65 9.48
N GLU A 364 8.77 -6.20 10.32
CA GLU A 364 8.51 -7.49 10.95
C GLU A 364 7.50 -7.35 12.10
N PRO A 365 6.62 -8.34 12.30
CA PRO A 365 5.67 -8.32 13.41
C PRO A 365 6.40 -8.22 14.75
N GLY A 366 5.99 -7.30 15.61
CA GLY A 366 6.56 -7.09 16.94
C GLY A 366 5.47 -7.06 18.02
N GLU A 367 5.85 -7.11 19.28
CA GLU A 367 4.95 -7.12 20.45
C GLU A 367 4.29 -5.75 20.76
N TYR A 368 4.48 -4.73 19.94
CA TYR A 368 3.98 -3.39 20.23
C TYR A 368 2.95 -2.93 19.20
N TYR A 369 2.22 -1.89 19.60
CA TYR A 369 1.21 -1.25 18.75
C TYR A 369 1.81 -0.85 17.39
N PRO A 370 1.21 -1.26 16.26
CA PRO A 370 1.73 -0.93 14.95
C PRO A 370 1.77 0.59 14.76
N PRO A 371 2.86 1.13 14.22
CA PRO A 371 2.96 2.55 13.97
C PRO A 371 1.93 3.00 12.93
N ALA A 372 1.45 4.23 13.06
CA ALA A 372 0.46 4.77 12.14
C ALA A 372 1.05 4.92 10.71
N VAL A 373 0.27 4.60 9.70
CA VAL A 373 0.58 4.88 8.30
C VAL A 373 0.80 6.39 8.13
N GLY A 374 1.84 6.78 7.39
CA GLY A 374 2.25 8.17 7.24
C GLY A 374 3.27 8.65 8.27
N SER A 375 3.61 7.86 9.31
CA SER A 375 4.62 8.22 10.28
C SER A 375 6.01 8.25 9.66
N ALA A 376 6.83 9.23 10.10
CA ALA A 376 8.25 9.27 9.75
C ALA A 376 9.00 8.18 10.52
N VAL A 377 9.90 7.51 9.84
CA VAL A 377 10.75 6.44 10.37
C VAL A 377 12.21 6.72 10.03
N ASN A 378 13.10 6.51 10.99
CA ASN A 378 14.54 6.61 10.77
C ASN A 378 15.12 5.20 10.65
N VAL A 379 15.64 4.88 9.47
CA VAL A 379 16.33 3.64 9.17
C VAL A 379 17.81 3.80 9.49
N GLU A 380 18.34 2.95 10.36
CA GLU A 380 19.74 2.94 10.75
C GLU A 380 20.52 1.97 9.85
N TYR A 381 21.52 2.47 9.18
CA TYR A 381 22.46 1.70 8.40
C TYR A 381 23.88 1.85 8.88
N GLN A 382 24.59 0.74 9.04
CA GLN A 382 25.96 0.72 9.46
C GLN A 382 26.84 0.31 8.27
N THR A 383 27.63 1.26 7.76
CA THR A 383 28.57 0.99 6.67
C THR A 383 29.93 0.63 7.26
N PRO A 384 30.52 -0.53 6.93
CA PRO A 384 31.91 -0.81 7.27
C PRO A 384 32.79 0.22 6.54
N VAL A 385 33.72 0.80 7.28
CA VAL A 385 34.64 1.76 6.71
C VAL A 385 36.02 1.14 6.68
N GLU A 386 36.66 1.15 5.51
CA GLU A 386 38.07 0.88 5.40
C GLU A 386 38.82 2.05 6.08
N ALA A 387 39.41 1.78 7.23
CA ALA A 387 40.21 2.75 7.94
C ALA A 387 41.55 2.95 7.21
N GLN A 388 41.83 4.16 6.80
CA GLN A 388 43.15 4.55 6.29
C GLN A 388 44.12 4.93 7.43
N GLY A 389 43.59 5.16 8.62
CA GLY A 389 44.28 5.56 9.82
C GLY A 389 43.70 4.90 11.06
N TYR A 390 43.99 5.53 12.23
CA TYR A 390 43.49 5.09 13.50
C TYR A 390 42.26 5.90 13.89
N TRP A 391 41.20 5.23 14.32
CA TRP A 391 40.05 5.89 14.93
C TRP A 391 40.30 6.15 16.39
N ILE A 392 40.23 7.41 16.82
CA ILE A 392 40.45 7.83 18.18
C ILE A 392 39.27 8.69 18.68
N PRO A 393 39.01 8.73 20.01
CA PRO A 393 38.06 9.68 20.55
C PRO A 393 38.44 11.11 20.20
N THR A 394 37.50 11.92 19.75
CA THR A 394 37.74 13.33 19.39
C THR A 394 38.27 14.14 20.59
N ALA A 395 37.89 13.74 21.83
CA ALA A 395 38.37 14.34 23.06
C ALA A 395 39.90 14.18 23.27
N ALA A 396 40.56 13.22 22.63
CA ALA A 396 42.00 13.03 22.70
C ALA A 396 42.79 13.99 21.79
N LEU A 397 42.11 14.68 20.85
CA LEU A 397 42.75 15.61 19.92
C LEU A 397 43.05 16.94 20.61
N THR A 398 44.26 17.42 20.37
CA THR A 398 44.69 18.73 20.80
C THR A 398 45.25 19.55 19.64
N ALA A 399 45.27 20.88 19.77
CA ALA A 399 45.84 21.72 18.75
C ALA A 399 47.36 21.48 18.66
N GLY A 400 47.84 21.14 17.47
CA GLY A 400 49.22 20.93 17.14
C GLY A 400 49.91 22.19 16.64
N ALA A 401 51.18 22.08 16.26
CA ALA A 401 51.90 23.15 15.61
C ALA A 401 51.45 23.31 14.15
N ARG A 402 51.49 24.55 13.66
CA ARG A 402 51.23 24.88 12.22
C ARG A 402 49.86 24.42 11.68
N GLY A 403 48.83 24.38 12.54
CA GLY A 403 47.47 23.98 12.15
C GLY A 403 47.26 22.46 12.06
N LEU A 404 48.26 21.66 12.43
CA LEU A 404 48.11 20.21 12.56
C LEU A 404 47.42 19.86 13.89
N TRP A 405 46.90 18.65 13.98
CA TRP A 405 46.42 18.10 15.25
C TRP A 405 47.51 17.30 15.92
N ALA A 406 47.39 17.12 17.21
CA ALA A 406 48.31 16.32 18.02
C ALA A 406 47.54 15.49 19.04
N VAL A 407 48.10 14.37 19.40
CA VAL A 407 47.64 13.49 20.48
C VAL A 407 48.74 13.25 21.48
N PHE A 408 48.36 12.91 22.68
CA PHE A 408 49.29 12.51 23.72
C PHE A 408 49.24 10.99 23.89
N VAL A 409 50.41 10.36 23.88
CA VAL A 409 50.58 8.93 24.13
C VAL A 409 51.40 8.73 25.40
N ALA A 410 51.02 7.74 26.17
CA ALA A 410 51.74 7.37 27.40
C ALA A 410 52.71 6.21 27.08
N ILE A 411 54.00 6.45 27.14
CA ILE A 411 55.06 5.48 26.90
C ILE A 411 55.48 4.90 28.25
N ALA A 412 55.51 3.58 28.39
CA ALA A 412 55.91 2.91 29.59
C ALA A 412 57.34 3.28 29.99
N ASP A 413 57.55 3.62 31.27
CA ASP A 413 58.86 3.93 31.81
C ASP A 413 59.51 2.65 32.33
N ASN A 414 60.68 2.29 31.80
CA ASN A 414 61.40 1.08 32.15
C ASN A 414 62.05 1.16 33.56
N ASP A 415 62.13 2.38 34.15
CA ASP A 415 62.70 2.61 35.49
C ASP A 415 61.63 2.56 36.60
N HIS A 416 60.44 2.09 36.31
CA HIS A 416 59.34 1.98 37.26
C HIS A 416 59.66 1.05 38.43
N ASN A 417 59.56 1.55 39.66
CA ASN A 417 59.67 0.74 40.89
C ASN A 417 58.27 0.16 41.24
N PRO A 418 58.02 -1.16 41.05
CA PRO A 418 56.72 -1.75 41.33
C PRO A 418 56.26 -1.73 42.80
N ASN A 419 57.16 -1.44 43.70
CA ASN A 419 56.89 -1.40 45.16
C ASN A 419 56.55 0.03 45.68
N ASP A 420 56.59 1.06 44.82
CA ASP A 420 56.18 2.41 45.16
C ASP A 420 54.86 2.81 44.55
N PRO A 421 53.77 2.85 45.30
CA PRO A 421 52.46 3.22 44.78
C PRO A 421 52.37 4.69 44.32
N THR A 422 53.37 5.49 44.52
CA THR A 422 53.48 6.89 44.11
C THR A 422 54.34 7.06 42.85
N SER A 423 55.02 6.03 42.39
CA SER A 423 55.88 6.05 41.21
C SER A 423 55.08 6.28 39.94
N ALA A 424 55.61 7.11 39.05
CA ALA A 424 55.06 7.29 37.70
C ALA A 424 55.29 6.02 36.90
N THR A 425 54.29 5.62 36.14
CA THR A 425 54.34 4.39 35.33
C THR A 425 54.63 4.65 33.84
N HIS A 426 54.41 5.92 33.41
CA HIS A 426 54.52 6.30 32.01
C HIS A 426 54.97 7.75 31.85
N THR A 427 55.66 8.02 30.72
CA THR A 427 56.02 9.37 30.31
C THR A 427 55.19 9.80 29.09
N ILE A 428 54.69 11.03 29.11
CA ILE A 428 53.84 11.57 28.03
C ILE A 428 54.69 11.99 26.84
N ALA A 429 54.40 11.44 25.68
CA ALA A 429 54.92 11.88 24.39
C ALA A 429 53.82 12.53 23.55
N ARG A 430 54.19 13.57 22.80
CA ARG A 430 53.29 14.22 21.87
C ARG A 430 53.54 13.70 20.46
N ARG A 431 52.49 13.24 19.78
CA ARG A 431 52.52 12.81 18.37
C ARG A 431 51.71 13.78 17.53
N GLN A 432 52.25 14.20 16.39
CA GLN A 432 51.50 14.99 15.42
C GLN A 432 50.72 14.04 14.53
N VAL A 433 49.45 14.37 14.30
CA VAL A 433 48.55 13.57 13.48
C VAL A 433 47.79 14.47 12.50
N GLU A 434 47.43 13.91 11.35
CA GLU A 434 46.58 14.52 10.37
C GLU A 434 45.14 14.00 10.60
N LEU A 435 44.18 14.91 10.70
CA LEU A 435 42.77 14.56 10.82
C LEU A 435 42.21 14.28 9.43
N LEU A 436 41.83 13.04 9.17
CA LEU A 436 41.22 12.64 7.90
C LEU A 436 39.72 12.90 7.88
N ARG A 437 39.01 12.48 8.92
CA ARG A 437 37.59 12.71 9.12
C ARG A 437 37.21 12.69 10.61
N SER A 438 36.08 13.34 10.92
CA SER A 438 35.53 13.34 12.27
C SER A 438 34.05 13.02 12.22
N GLN A 439 33.58 12.16 13.12
CA GLN A 439 32.20 11.78 13.22
C GLN A 439 31.79 11.61 14.69
N ALA A 440 30.87 12.46 15.12
CA ALA A 440 30.38 12.50 16.49
C ALA A 440 31.54 12.52 17.53
N GLU A 441 31.69 11.48 18.33
CA GLU A 441 32.71 11.36 19.37
C GLU A 441 34.03 10.77 18.88
N TRP A 442 34.14 10.39 17.59
CA TRP A 442 35.29 9.73 17.01
C TRP A 442 35.90 10.51 15.87
N SER A 443 37.23 10.41 15.74
CA SER A 443 37.97 11.02 14.65
C SER A 443 39.01 10.05 14.09
N GLU A 444 39.07 9.92 12.76
CA GLU A 444 40.09 9.15 12.09
C GLU A 444 41.32 10.02 11.86
N VAL A 445 42.46 9.53 12.30
CA VAL A 445 43.75 10.25 12.24
C VAL A 445 44.82 9.40 11.59
N LEU A 446 45.65 10.03 10.78
CA LEU A 446 46.86 9.44 10.21
C LEU A 446 48.10 10.06 10.90
N GLY A 447 49.00 9.21 11.32
CA GLY A 447 50.22 9.68 12.00
C GLY A 447 51.10 8.54 12.50
N PRO A 448 52.27 8.86 13.09
CA PRO A 448 53.20 7.88 13.63
C PRO A 448 52.70 7.36 14.99
N LEU A 449 51.66 6.56 14.96
CA LEU A 449 51.02 5.91 16.10
C LEU A 449 51.23 4.40 15.95
N ASP A 450 51.58 3.72 17.05
CA ASP A 450 51.64 2.26 17.06
C ASP A 450 50.36 1.69 17.69
N ALA A 451 49.90 0.55 17.20
CA ALA A 451 48.66 -0.09 17.61
C ALA A 451 48.62 -0.44 19.12
N GLN A 452 49.80 -0.55 19.75
CA GLN A 452 49.91 -0.88 21.18
C GLN A 452 50.17 0.35 22.08
N GLU A 453 50.35 1.55 21.49
CA GLU A 453 50.51 2.76 22.26
C GLU A 453 49.24 3.11 23.04
N LEU A 454 49.45 3.63 24.27
CA LEU A 454 48.35 4.08 25.13
C LEU A 454 48.03 5.54 24.84
N LEU A 455 46.92 5.80 24.18
CA LEU A 455 46.42 7.14 23.89
C LEU A 455 45.79 7.76 25.14
N VAL A 456 46.14 8.98 25.52
CA VAL A 456 45.48 9.71 26.61
C VAL A 456 44.15 10.29 26.10
N VAL A 457 43.06 9.89 26.72
CA VAL A 457 41.70 10.31 26.34
C VAL A 457 41.17 11.42 27.24
N GLU A 458 41.43 11.34 28.55
CA GLU A 458 40.99 12.33 29.52
C GLU A 458 42.17 13.05 30.16
N GLY A 459 42.02 14.35 30.43
CA GLY A 459 43.05 15.16 31.06
C GLY A 459 44.07 15.77 30.09
N VAL A 460 43.88 15.69 28.81
CA VAL A 460 44.78 16.20 27.73
C VAL A 460 45.15 17.67 27.89
N HIS A 461 44.28 18.49 28.51
CA HIS A 461 44.51 19.92 28.79
C HIS A 461 45.39 20.19 30.05
N ARG A 462 45.72 19.15 30.80
CA ARG A 462 46.46 19.25 32.08
C ARG A 462 47.86 18.67 32.03
N ILE A 463 48.22 18.10 30.88
CA ILE A 463 49.51 17.40 30.68
C ILE A 463 50.39 18.14 29.69
N VAL A 464 51.70 18.00 29.88
CA VAL A 464 52.70 18.53 28.94
C VAL A 464 53.65 17.41 28.49
N PRO A 465 54.25 17.53 27.29
CA PRO A 465 55.20 16.54 26.81
C PRO A 465 56.38 16.36 27.80
N GLY A 466 56.77 15.11 28.00
CA GLY A 466 57.83 14.75 28.96
C GLY A 466 57.38 14.64 30.42
N GLN A 467 56.12 14.90 30.73
CA GLN A 467 55.58 14.77 32.08
C GLN A 467 55.37 13.29 32.45
N ALA A 468 55.80 12.96 33.67
CA ALA A 468 55.58 11.65 34.25
C ALA A 468 54.12 11.54 34.76
N VAL A 469 53.42 10.49 34.37
CA VAL A 469 51.99 10.25 34.66
C VAL A 469 51.77 8.83 35.16
N ARG A 470 50.64 8.66 35.83
CA ARG A 470 50.12 7.35 36.22
C ARG A 470 48.92 7.02 35.37
N VAL A 471 48.93 5.87 34.68
CA VAL A 471 47.85 5.39 33.84
C VAL A 471 46.85 4.63 34.70
N THR A 472 45.61 4.99 34.60
CA THR A 472 44.46 4.16 35.07
C THR A 472 43.97 3.25 33.94
N GLU A 473 43.56 2.03 34.29
CA GLU A 473 42.93 1.15 33.30
C GLU A 473 41.79 1.87 32.58
N PRO A 474 41.72 1.69 31.28
CA PRO A 474 40.69 2.37 30.49
C PRO A 474 39.30 1.95 30.95
N LYS A 475 38.47 2.94 31.26
CA LYS A 475 37.06 2.70 31.50
C LYS A 475 36.46 2.18 30.18
N PRO A 476 35.83 1.01 30.17
CA PRO A 476 35.22 0.53 28.92
C PRO A 476 34.22 1.59 28.43
N LEU A 477 34.39 2.02 27.21
CA LEU A 477 33.43 2.89 26.53
C LEU A 477 32.10 2.11 26.45
N VAL A 478 31.11 2.59 27.20
CA VAL A 478 29.75 2.05 27.15
C VAL A 478 29.21 2.34 25.75
N ASN A 479 28.97 1.27 24.97
CA ASN A 479 28.31 1.31 23.64
C ASN A 479 26.89 1.84 23.72
#